data_a19c8cbf67b487a4b2e7f4ef9963c61f
#
_entry.id   a19c8cbf67b487a4b2e7f4ef9963c61f
#
_cell.length_a   1.000
_cell.length_b   1.000
_cell.length_c   1.000
_cell.angle_alpha   90.00
_cell.angle_beta   90.00
_cell.angle_gamma   90.00
#
_symmetry.space_group_name_H-M   'P 1'
#
loop_
_entity.id
_entity.type
_entity.pdbx_description
1 polymer ?
#
loop_
_entity_poly.entity_id
_entity_poly.type
_entity_poly.pdbx_seq_one_letter_code
_entity_poly.pdbx_strand_id
1 'polypeptide(L)'
;GLVPYTDDDGVTTLGVTDEPARFWAILGVTVLGLLLFGVLWHFFRDRQRWPTVLLAAVLAFSFVYGSVHLSLTKYAQWDTDSDLIAQTYDSVEEVRAALPGDTFYRIDAYGAHNNLGLWFDKSCLQFFNSTVAPSIMEFYPEVGVKRDVNSKPEVKNYALRGLLSVRYTLVAKDKEADWQTEKLDGWTLVNSTTAYQIYENENWVPMGFAGQYYITQEQLDALNEENRAQALLRAVLLDEDQIAAYGDLLQPIPDDRLTDFSQDAYAEDCA
;
A
#
# COMPACT_ATOMS: atom_id res chain seq x y z
N GLY A 1 27.66 13.21 9.18
CA GLY A 1 28.09 13.53 10.54
C GLY A 1 27.42 12.67 11.58
N LEU A 2 28.02 12.57 12.75
CA LEU A 2 27.39 11.91 13.90
C LEU A 2 26.29 12.85 14.44
N VAL A 3 25.06 12.66 13.92
CA VAL A 3 23.89 13.39 14.40
C VAL A 3 23.07 12.41 15.25
N PRO A 4 22.68 12.79 16.48
CA PRO A 4 21.76 11.96 17.25
C PRO A 4 20.42 11.91 16.51
N TYR A 5 19.92 10.70 16.28
CA TYR A 5 18.60 10.41 15.76
C TYR A 5 17.74 9.81 16.87
N THR A 6 16.53 10.29 17.02
CA THR A 6 15.55 9.73 17.96
C THR A 6 14.48 9.02 17.13
N ASP A 7 14.31 7.73 17.37
CA ASP A 7 13.28 6.93 16.71
C ASP A 7 11.87 7.25 17.23
N ASP A 8 10.84 6.63 16.62
CA ASP A 8 9.44 6.84 17.00
C ASP A 8 9.12 6.31 18.42
N ASP A 9 9.98 5.43 18.97
CA ASP A 9 9.88 4.91 20.34
C ASP A 9 10.61 5.80 21.37
N GLY A 10 11.19 6.94 20.93
CA GLY A 10 11.87 7.91 21.78
C GLY A 10 13.29 7.52 22.18
N VAL A 11 13.86 6.47 21.56
CA VAL A 11 15.25 6.04 21.83
C VAL A 11 16.23 6.86 20.98
N THR A 12 17.12 7.58 21.63
CA THR A 12 18.15 8.38 20.95
C THR A 12 19.39 7.54 20.67
N THR A 13 19.70 7.31 19.39
CA THR A 13 20.91 6.62 18.93
C THR A 13 21.84 7.58 18.23
N LEU A 14 23.16 7.33 18.33
CA LEU A 14 24.19 8.04 17.55
C LEU A 14 24.32 7.34 16.19
N GLY A 15 23.73 7.93 15.18
CA GLY A 15 23.80 7.39 13.81
C GLY A 15 22.93 8.19 12.85
N VAL A 16 23.13 8.03 11.56
CA VAL A 16 22.42 8.77 10.50
C VAL A 16 21.25 7.92 9.93
N THR A 17 21.05 6.72 10.43
CA THR A 17 20.07 5.77 9.88
C THR A 17 19.49 4.89 10.98
N ASP A 18 18.31 4.35 10.74
CA ASP A 18 17.62 3.34 11.56
C ASP A 18 18.44 2.03 11.68
N GLU A 19 19.54 1.92 10.93
CA GLU A 19 20.42 0.75 10.86
C GLU A 19 21.87 1.11 11.21
N PRO A 20 22.20 1.39 12.49
CA PRO A 20 23.54 1.82 12.90
C PRO A 20 24.62 0.78 12.58
N ALA A 21 24.32 -0.51 12.64
CA ALA A 21 25.27 -1.58 12.29
C ALA A 21 25.70 -1.51 10.81
N ARG A 22 24.77 -1.23 9.91
CA ARG A 22 25.04 -1.05 8.46
C ARG A 22 25.90 0.19 8.20
N PHE A 23 25.62 1.31 8.88
CA PHE A 23 26.42 2.52 8.77
C PHE A 23 27.88 2.27 9.16
N TRP A 24 28.11 1.62 10.30
CA TRP A 24 29.47 1.32 10.78
C TRP A 24 30.20 0.31 9.90
N ALA A 25 29.49 -0.68 9.35
CA ALA A 25 30.07 -1.61 8.40
C ALA A 25 30.52 -0.91 7.11
N ILE A 26 29.69 -0.03 6.53
CA ILE A 26 30.02 0.73 5.32
C ILE A 26 31.20 1.69 5.61
N LEU A 27 31.17 2.38 6.73
CA LEU A 27 32.29 3.27 7.13
C LEU A 27 33.59 2.49 7.29
N GLY A 28 33.54 1.33 7.97
CA GLY A 28 34.71 0.45 8.15
C GLY A 28 35.31 -0.02 6.83
N VAL A 29 34.48 -0.46 5.90
CA VAL A 29 34.92 -0.87 4.55
C VAL A 29 35.50 0.31 3.77
N THR A 30 34.91 1.50 3.87
CA THR A 30 35.43 2.72 3.23
C THR A 30 36.80 3.10 3.76
N VAL A 31 36.98 3.09 5.08
CA VAL A 31 38.26 3.35 5.71
C VAL A 31 39.33 2.33 5.29
N LEU A 32 38.96 1.04 5.28
CA LEU A 32 39.85 -0.02 4.80
C LEU A 32 40.25 0.18 3.33
N GLY A 33 39.32 0.57 2.46
CA GLY A 33 39.60 0.89 1.06
C GLY A 33 40.58 2.06 0.91
N LEU A 34 40.41 3.11 1.69
CA LEU A 34 41.33 4.26 1.71
C LEU A 34 42.74 3.87 2.20
N LEU A 35 42.83 3.02 3.22
CA LEU A 35 44.12 2.51 3.72
C LEU A 35 44.82 1.66 2.66
N LEU A 36 44.08 0.73 2.01
CA LEU A 36 44.61 -0.09 0.92
C LEU A 36 45.12 0.78 -0.24
N PHE A 37 44.33 1.79 -0.62
CA PHE A 37 44.75 2.75 -1.64
C PHE A 37 46.02 3.47 -1.24
N GLY A 38 46.13 3.95 0.00
CA GLY A 38 47.34 4.63 0.53
C GLY A 38 48.57 3.72 0.48
N VAL A 39 48.42 2.44 0.86
CA VAL A 39 49.51 1.45 0.79
C VAL A 39 49.93 1.21 -0.65
N LEU A 40 48.98 0.96 -1.56
CA LEU A 40 49.30 0.78 -2.96
C LEU A 40 49.95 2.01 -3.58
N TRP A 41 49.46 3.21 -3.26
CA TRP A 41 50.07 4.47 -3.67
C TRP A 41 51.54 4.56 -3.21
N HIS A 42 51.81 4.31 -1.93
CA HIS A 42 53.15 4.40 -1.36
C HIS A 42 54.16 3.47 -2.07
N PHE A 43 53.76 2.23 -2.35
CA PHE A 43 54.69 1.21 -2.91
C PHE A 43 54.79 1.19 -4.45
N PHE A 44 53.76 1.63 -5.16
CA PHE A 44 53.66 1.43 -6.61
C PHE A 44 53.59 2.69 -7.45
N ARG A 45 53.39 3.89 -6.86
CA ARG A 45 53.23 5.16 -7.61
C ARG A 45 54.30 5.43 -8.64
N ASP A 46 55.55 5.07 -8.34
CA ASP A 46 56.71 5.32 -9.18
C ASP A 46 57.01 4.13 -10.16
N ARG A 47 56.13 3.14 -10.19
CA ARG A 47 56.26 1.99 -11.09
C ARG A 47 55.50 2.19 -12.40
N GLN A 48 56.09 1.81 -13.50
CA GLN A 48 55.47 1.93 -14.84
C GLN A 48 54.10 1.25 -14.93
N ARG A 49 53.88 0.19 -14.15
CA ARG A 49 52.64 -0.58 -14.12
C ARG A 49 51.61 -0.06 -13.10
N TRP A 50 51.85 1.06 -12.50
CA TRP A 50 50.96 1.63 -11.49
C TRP A 50 49.49 1.75 -11.94
N PRO A 51 49.18 2.25 -13.17
CA PRO A 51 47.77 2.37 -13.59
C PRO A 51 47.08 0.99 -13.66
N THR A 52 47.78 -0.06 -14.10
CA THR A 52 47.23 -1.42 -14.17
C THR A 52 46.97 -2.00 -12.77
N VAL A 53 47.89 -1.79 -11.84
CA VAL A 53 47.74 -2.24 -10.44
C VAL A 53 46.56 -1.51 -9.78
N LEU A 54 46.47 -0.19 -9.98
CA LEU A 54 45.36 0.61 -9.44
C LEU A 54 44.02 0.13 -10.00
N LEU A 55 43.91 -0.04 -11.32
CA LEU A 55 42.68 -0.51 -11.95
C LEU A 55 42.27 -1.89 -11.43
N ALA A 56 43.21 -2.82 -11.34
CA ALA A 56 42.92 -4.15 -10.81
C ALA A 56 42.47 -4.12 -9.35
N ALA A 57 43.11 -3.26 -8.51
CA ALA A 57 42.74 -3.09 -7.10
C ALA A 57 41.33 -2.46 -6.94
N VAL A 58 41.02 -1.44 -7.74
CA VAL A 58 39.69 -0.81 -7.72
C VAL A 58 38.61 -1.79 -8.16
N LEU A 59 38.83 -2.56 -9.24
CA LEU A 59 37.89 -3.56 -9.70
C LEU A 59 37.67 -4.65 -8.65
N ALA A 60 38.75 -5.19 -8.07
CA ALA A 60 38.67 -6.22 -7.03
C ALA A 60 37.91 -5.69 -5.79
N PHE A 61 38.26 -4.46 -5.34
CA PHE A 61 37.59 -3.84 -4.20
C PHE A 61 36.11 -3.60 -4.48
N SER A 62 35.76 -3.04 -5.65
CA SER A 62 34.37 -2.78 -6.04
C SER A 62 33.55 -4.06 -6.12
N PHE A 63 34.13 -5.15 -6.64
CA PHE A 63 33.46 -6.43 -6.70
C PHE A 63 33.19 -7.00 -5.29
N VAL A 64 34.20 -7.03 -4.43
CA VAL A 64 34.07 -7.53 -3.04
C VAL A 64 33.09 -6.66 -2.26
N TYR A 65 33.26 -5.34 -2.33
CA TYR A 65 32.37 -4.38 -1.64
C TYR A 65 30.92 -4.53 -2.11
N GLY A 66 30.69 -4.54 -3.43
CA GLY A 66 29.37 -4.69 -4.00
C GLY A 66 28.70 -6.01 -3.61
N SER A 67 29.44 -7.12 -3.64
CA SER A 67 28.93 -8.42 -3.24
C SER A 67 28.56 -8.46 -1.76
N VAL A 68 29.41 -7.94 -0.89
CA VAL A 68 29.15 -7.87 0.56
C VAL A 68 27.96 -6.95 0.84
N HIS A 69 27.91 -5.79 0.18
CA HIS A 69 26.81 -4.83 0.37
C HIS A 69 25.46 -5.41 -0.06
N LEU A 70 25.39 -6.04 -1.23
CA LEU A 70 24.18 -6.73 -1.70
C LEU A 70 23.75 -7.86 -0.76
N SER A 71 24.72 -8.65 -0.28
CA SER A 71 24.43 -9.74 0.67
C SER A 71 23.87 -9.20 2.00
N LEU A 72 24.51 -8.17 2.57
CA LEU A 72 24.03 -7.54 3.81
C LEU A 72 22.64 -6.89 3.62
N THR A 73 22.39 -6.25 2.49
CA THR A 73 21.08 -5.67 2.18
C THR A 73 20.02 -6.76 2.09
N LYS A 74 20.34 -7.90 1.44
CA LYS A 74 19.42 -9.03 1.36
C LYS A 74 19.06 -9.58 2.75
N TYR A 75 20.03 -9.74 3.64
CA TYR A 75 19.79 -10.25 4.99
C TYR A 75 19.03 -9.27 5.89
N ALA A 76 19.21 -7.97 5.69
CA ALA A 76 18.62 -6.95 6.57
C ALA A 76 17.19 -6.53 6.19
N GLN A 77 16.77 -6.67 4.94
CA GLN A 77 15.53 -6.06 4.45
C GLN A 77 14.59 -6.98 3.66
N TRP A 78 14.98 -8.21 3.28
CA TRP A 78 14.30 -8.91 2.20
C TRP A 78 13.70 -10.27 2.52
N ASP A 79 13.63 -10.66 3.78
CA ASP A 79 13.08 -11.98 4.11
C ASP A 79 11.57 -12.09 3.87
N THR A 80 10.85 -10.96 3.95
CA THR A 80 9.39 -10.97 3.84
C THR A 80 8.90 -10.61 2.43
N ASP A 81 9.45 -9.58 1.81
CA ASP A 81 8.93 -9.06 0.53
C ASP A 81 9.25 -9.95 -0.67
N SER A 82 10.42 -10.60 -0.68
CA SER A 82 10.80 -11.49 -1.79
C SER A 82 9.92 -12.73 -1.86
N ASP A 83 9.54 -13.28 -0.71
CA ASP A 83 8.70 -14.46 -0.62
C ASP A 83 7.25 -14.12 -1.03
N LEU A 84 6.75 -12.95 -0.63
CA LEU A 84 5.44 -12.45 -1.07
C LEU A 84 5.39 -12.21 -2.58
N ILE A 85 6.47 -11.69 -3.18
CA ILE A 85 6.56 -11.51 -4.65
C ILE A 85 6.59 -12.88 -5.36
N ALA A 86 7.41 -13.83 -4.89
CA ALA A 86 7.48 -15.17 -5.46
C ALA A 86 6.12 -15.89 -5.35
N GLN A 87 5.49 -15.83 -4.19
CA GLN A 87 4.18 -16.40 -3.94
C GLN A 87 3.11 -15.80 -4.88
N THR A 88 3.15 -14.48 -5.09
CA THR A 88 2.23 -13.80 -6.02
C THR A 88 2.47 -14.27 -7.45
N TYR A 89 3.71 -14.32 -7.90
CA TYR A 89 4.06 -14.73 -9.25
C TYR A 89 3.64 -16.17 -9.54
N ASP A 90 3.91 -17.10 -8.63
CA ASP A 90 3.58 -18.52 -8.79
C ASP A 90 2.06 -18.78 -8.78
N SER A 91 1.26 -17.86 -8.20
CA SER A 91 -0.20 -17.99 -8.11
C SER A 91 -0.99 -17.24 -9.19
N VAL A 92 -0.33 -16.56 -10.14
CA VAL A 92 -1.00 -15.69 -11.13
C VAL A 92 -2.09 -16.41 -11.91
N GLU A 93 -1.77 -17.55 -12.51
CA GLU A 93 -2.73 -18.30 -13.34
C GLU A 93 -3.88 -18.87 -12.50
N GLU A 94 -3.59 -19.36 -11.31
CA GLU A 94 -4.56 -19.93 -10.40
C GLU A 94 -5.56 -18.87 -9.91
N VAL A 95 -5.08 -17.68 -9.52
CA VAL A 95 -5.93 -16.57 -9.07
C VAL A 95 -6.76 -16.01 -10.23
N ARG A 96 -6.16 -15.83 -11.40
CA ARG A 96 -6.90 -15.35 -12.59
C ARG A 96 -8.04 -16.31 -12.98
N ALA A 97 -7.80 -17.61 -12.90
CA ALA A 97 -8.83 -18.61 -13.17
C ALA A 97 -9.94 -18.66 -12.11
N ALA A 98 -9.62 -18.27 -10.88
CA ALA A 98 -10.54 -18.26 -9.75
C ALA A 98 -11.43 -16.99 -9.71
N LEU A 99 -11.01 -15.90 -10.34
CA LEU A 99 -11.74 -14.62 -10.36
C LEU A 99 -12.61 -14.50 -11.61
N PRO A 100 -13.92 -14.19 -11.48
CA PRO A 100 -14.80 -13.95 -12.62
C PRO A 100 -14.31 -12.82 -13.53
N GLY A 101 -14.55 -12.95 -14.83
CA GLY A 101 -14.13 -11.99 -15.86
C GLY A 101 -15.27 -11.22 -16.54
N ASP A 102 -16.51 -11.43 -16.11
CA ASP A 102 -17.74 -11.00 -16.80
C ASP A 102 -18.15 -9.54 -16.54
N THR A 103 -17.71 -8.96 -15.43
CA THR A 103 -18.07 -7.60 -15.01
C THR A 103 -16.85 -6.84 -14.48
N PHE A 104 -16.93 -5.51 -14.46
CA PHE A 104 -15.93 -4.70 -13.79
C PHE A 104 -16.15 -4.74 -12.28
N TYR A 105 -15.10 -5.02 -11.55
CA TYR A 105 -15.00 -4.88 -10.09
C TYR A 105 -13.54 -4.62 -9.70
N ARG A 106 -13.34 -4.14 -8.48
CA ARG A 106 -12.01 -4.06 -7.85
C ARG A 106 -11.80 -5.24 -6.91
N ILE A 107 -10.53 -5.54 -6.70
CA ILE A 107 -10.08 -6.44 -5.65
C ILE A 107 -9.44 -5.67 -4.52
N ASP A 108 -9.36 -6.28 -3.35
CA ASP A 108 -8.55 -5.83 -2.23
C ASP A 108 -7.56 -6.94 -1.85
N ALA A 109 -6.60 -6.64 -0.99
CA ALA A 109 -5.58 -7.57 -0.54
C ALA A 109 -5.38 -7.46 0.97
N TYR A 110 -5.20 -8.59 1.65
CA TYR A 110 -4.90 -8.65 3.07
C TYR A 110 -3.67 -9.54 3.31
N GLY A 111 -2.65 -8.99 3.98
CA GLY A 111 -1.40 -9.69 4.24
C GLY A 111 -0.57 -9.98 2.99
N ALA A 112 -0.85 -9.32 1.87
CA ALA A 112 -0.17 -9.48 0.60
C ALA A 112 0.63 -8.24 0.23
N HIS A 113 1.46 -8.39 -0.80
CA HIS A 113 2.30 -7.29 -1.25
C HIS A 113 1.47 -6.22 -2.00
N ASN A 114 1.97 -4.98 -2.01
CA ASN A 114 1.34 -3.87 -2.73
C ASN A 114 1.25 -4.15 -4.25
N ASN A 115 0.29 -3.49 -4.90
CA ASN A 115 0.09 -3.58 -6.34
C ASN A 115 -0.28 -4.98 -6.85
N LEU A 116 -0.89 -5.80 -5.99
CA LEU A 116 -1.32 -7.15 -6.33
C LEU A 116 -2.21 -7.20 -7.59
N GLY A 117 -3.04 -6.16 -7.78
CA GLY A 117 -3.91 -6.04 -8.95
C GLY A 117 -3.18 -6.05 -10.29
N LEU A 118 -1.95 -5.54 -10.37
CA LEU A 118 -1.14 -5.55 -11.59
C LEU A 118 -0.80 -6.98 -12.04
N TRP A 119 -0.60 -7.90 -11.10
CA TRP A 119 -0.31 -9.31 -11.39
C TRP A 119 -1.54 -10.06 -11.90
N PHE A 120 -2.70 -9.74 -11.36
CA PHE A 120 -3.94 -10.46 -11.66
C PHE A 120 -4.82 -9.78 -12.71
N ASP A 121 -4.34 -8.68 -13.32
CA ASP A 121 -5.08 -7.90 -14.31
C ASP A 121 -6.42 -7.40 -13.77
N LYS A 122 -6.40 -6.90 -12.54
CA LYS A 122 -7.56 -6.34 -11.83
C LYS A 122 -7.21 -5.01 -11.19
N SER A 123 -8.17 -4.09 -11.18
CA SER A 123 -8.05 -2.89 -10.36
C SER A 123 -8.03 -3.25 -8.88
N CYS A 124 -7.11 -2.70 -8.11
CA CYS A 124 -6.95 -3.02 -6.69
C CYS A 124 -7.16 -1.76 -5.83
N LEU A 125 -7.79 -1.93 -4.66
CA LEU A 125 -7.97 -0.84 -3.70
C LEU A 125 -6.64 -0.42 -3.09
N GLN A 126 -5.79 -1.39 -2.76
CA GLN A 126 -4.45 -1.14 -2.21
C GLN A 126 -3.42 -1.02 -3.32
N PHE A 127 -2.67 0.08 -3.31
CA PHE A 127 -1.58 0.25 -4.26
C PHE A 127 -0.49 1.18 -3.72
N PHE A 128 0.70 0.99 -4.24
CA PHE A 128 1.84 1.88 -4.06
C PHE A 128 2.16 2.56 -5.39
N ASN A 129 2.10 3.90 -5.41
CA ASN A 129 2.46 4.69 -6.57
C ASN A 129 2.97 6.07 -6.13
N SER A 130 4.18 6.44 -6.54
CA SER A 130 4.78 7.73 -6.22
C SER A 130 4.11 8.89 -6.96
N THR A 131 3.46 8.63 -8.09
CA THR A 131 2.69 9.64 -8.84
C THR A 131 1.21 9.35 -8.65
N VAL A 132 0.52 10.22 -7.94
CA VAL A 132 -0.89 10.04 -7.55
C VAL A 132 -1.75 11.10 -8.21
N ALA A 133 -2.91 10.70 -8.75
CA ALA A 133 -3.87 11.65 -9.29
C ALA A 133 -4.39 12.59 -8.17
N PRO A 134 -4.55 13.91 -8.43
CA PRO A 134 -5.06 14.85 -7.43
C PRO A 134 -6.38 14.42 -6.81
N SER A 135 -7.32 13.90 -7.60
CA SER A 135 -8.61 13.41 -7.14
C SER A 135 -8.52 12.31 -6.07
N ILE A 136 -7.49 11.46 -6.16
CA ILE A 136 -7.25 10.43 -5.14
C ILE A 136 -6.67 11.06 -3.86
N MET A 137 -5.79 12.05 -4.00
CA MET A 137 -5.23 12.79 -2.87
C MET A 137 -6.28 13.61 -2.11
N GLU A 138 -7.32 14.05 -2.79
CA GLU A 138 -8.45 14.77 -2.22
C GLU A 138 -9.46 13.81 -1.59
N PHE A 139 -9.84 12.76 -2.31
CA PHE A 139 -10.91 11.84 -1.89
C PHE A 139 -10.56 11.00 -0.63
N TYR A 140 -9.35 10.43 -0.54
CA TYR A 140 -9.05 9.53 0.58
C TYR A 140 -9.07 10.21 1.96
N PRO A 141 -8.54 11.43 2.16
CA PRO A 141 -8.69 12.14 3.43
C PRO A 141 -10.15 12.42 3.78
N GLU A 142 -11.00 12.72 2.80
CA GLU A 142 -12.43 12.95 3.03
C GLU A 142 -13.14 11.74 3.64
N VAL A 143 -12.68 10.55 3.37
CA VAL A 143 -13.24 9.29 3.91
C VAL A 143 -12.38 8.68 5.03
N GLY A 144 -11.54 9.48 5.68
CA GLY A 144 -10.74 9.07 6.83
C GLY A 144 -9.60 8.13 6.51
N VAL A 145 -9.13 8.09 5.26
CA VAL A 145 -8.00 7.26 4.84
C VAL A 145 -6.77 8.13 4.61
N LYS A 146 -5.71 7.90 5.37
CA LYS A 146 -4.43 8.56 5.11
C LYS A 146 -3.91 8.13 3.73
N ARG A 147 -3.68 9.11 2.86
CA ARG A 147 -3.10 8.91 1.55
C ARG A 147 -1.74 9.55 1.43
N ASP A 148 -0.74 8.72 1.14
CA ASP A 148 0.59 9.16 0.70
C ASP A 148 0.98 8.35 -0.56
N VAL A 149 2.22 7.90 -0.71
CA VAL A 149 2.63 7.02 -1.82
C VAL A 149 2.03 5.62 -1.73
N ASN A 150 1.46 5.26 -0.58
CA ASN A 150 0.85 3.97 -0.30
C ASN A 150 -0.60 4.15 0.18
N SER A 151 -1.51 3.35 -0.33
CA SER A 151 -2.91 3.32 0.10
C SER A 151 -3.24 1.94 0.65
N LYS A 152 -3.50 1.88 1.95
CA LYS A 152 -3.96 0.66 2.63
C LYS A 152 -5.10 1.02 3.57
N PRO A 153 -6.35 1.16 3.07
CA PRO A 153 -7.50 1.36 3.93
C PRO A 153 -7.64 0.20 4.92
N GLU A 154 -7.85 0.52 6.18
CA GLU A 154 -8.08 -0.50 7.22
C GLU A 154 -9.33 -1.33 6.92
N VAL A 155 -9.38 -2.55 7.42
CA VAL A 155 -10.52 -3.47 7.20
C VAL A 155 -11.83 -2.86 7.72
N LYS A 156 -11.78 -2.13 8.84
CA LYS A 156 -12.94 -1.44 9.43
C LYS A 156 -13.60 -0.42 8.49
N ASN A 157 -12.89 0.09 7.46
CA ASN A 157 -13.45 1.00 6.46
C ASN A 157 -14.25 0.20 5.39
N TYR A 158 -15.19 -0.63 5.83
CA TYR A 158 -15.95 -1.53 4.98
C TYR A 158 -16.80 -0.81 3.93
N ALA A 159 -17.42 0.31 4.29
CA ALA A 159 -18.25 1.10 3.39
C ALA A 159 -17.46 1.69 2.21
N LEU A 160 -16.18 1.99 2.40
CA LEU A 160 -15.29 2.39 1.31
C LEU A 160 -15.14 1.28 0.26
N ARG A 161 -15.16 0.01 0.70
CA ARG A 161 -15.07 -1.14 -0.22
C ARG A 161 -16.32 -1.28 -1.07
N GLY A 162 -17.50 -1.10 -0.48
CA GLY A 162 -18.76 -1.03 -1.24
C GLY A 162 -18.73 0.11 -2.25
N LEU A 163 -18.47 1.34 -1.80
CA LEU A 163 -18.44 2.55 -2.63
C LEU A 163 -17.45 2.45 -3.80
N LEU A 164 -16.29 1.83 -3.60
CA LEU A 164 -15.26 1.66 -4.62
C LEU A 164 -15.40 0.34 -5.40
N SER A 165 -16.53 -0.34 -5.34
CA SER A 165 -16.80 -1.56 -6.11
C SER A 165 -15.82 -2.70 -5.84
N VAL A 166 -15.36 -2.87 -4.59
CA VAL A 166 -14.50 -3.98 -4.19
C VAL A 166 -15.36 -5.22 -3.97
N ARG A 167 -15.26 -6.16 -4.89
CA ARG A 167 -16.03 -7.41 -4.84
C ARG A 167 -15.27 -8.55 -4.17
N TYR A 168 -13.96 -8.66 -4.38
CA TYR A 168 -13.17 -9.75 -3.82
C TYR A 168 -11.98 -9.23 -3.01
N THR A 169 -11.70 -9.91 -1.89
CA THR A 169 -10.47 -9.73 -1.11
C THR A 169 -9.62 -10.98 -1.17
N LEU A 170 -8.37 -10.82 -1.57
CA LEU A 170 -7.36 -11.87 -1.58
C LEU A 170 -6.62 -11.86 -0.25
N VAL A 171 -6.85 -12.86 0.57
CA VAL A 171 -6.23 -13.01 1.90
C VAL A 171 -5.08 -14.00 1.80
N ALA A 172 -3.86 -13.58 2.14
CA ALA A 172 -2.73 -14.50 2.20
C ALA A 172 -3.00 -15.59 3.25
N LYS A 173 -2.72 -16.85 2.91
CA LYS A 173 -3.09 -17.99 3.76
C LYS A 173 -2.48 -17.97 5.15
N ASP A 174 -1.28 -17.44 5.28
CA ASP A 174 -0.60 -17.25 6.56
C ASP A 174 -1.23 -16.14 7.42
N LYS A 175 -2.10 -15.30 6.83
CA LYS A 175 -2.86 -14.22 7.47
C LYS A 175 -4.35 -14.51 7.63
N GLU A 176 -4.79 -15.71 7.31
CA GLU A 176 -6.19 -16.14 7.43
C GLU A 176 -6.75 -15.96 8.85
N ALA A 177 -5.98 -16.32 9.86
CA ALA A 177 -6.42 -16.21 11.25
C ALA A 177 -6.63 -14.75 11.67
N ASP A 178 -5.74 -13.85 11.26
CA ASP A 178 -5.86 -12.41 11.52
C ASP A 178 -7.09 -11.85 10.80
N TRP A 179 -7.27 -12.20 9.53
CA TRP A 179 -8.43 -11.80 8.74
C TRP A 179 -9.76 -12.21 9.37
N GLN A 180 -9.88 -13.44 9.88
CA GLN A 180 -11.10 -13.92 10.53
C GLN A 180 -11.47 -13.11 11.79
N THR A 181 -10.51 -12.47 12.43
CA THR A 181 -10.76 -11.61 13.61
C THR A 181 -11.09 -10.17 13.24
N GLU A 182 -10.62 -9.70 12.09
CA GLU A 182 -10.77 -8.31 11.66
C GLU A 182 -11.92 -8.11 10.68
N LYS A 183 -12.24 -9.13 9.87
CA LYS A 183 -13.32 -9.03 8.89
C LYS A 183 -14.67 -8.81 9.57
N LEU A 184 -15.51 -8.06 8.91
CA LEU A 184 -16.90 -7.87 9.28
C LEU A 184 -17.80 -8.91 8.59
N ASP A 185 -19.07 -8.95 8.96
CA ASP A 185 -20.08 -9.77 8.28
C ASP A 185 -20.23 -9.35 6.80
N GLY A 186 -20.76 -10.24 5.96
CA GLY A 186 -20.89 -9.97 4.53
C GLY A 186 -19.68 -10.36 3.68
N TRP A 187 -18.68 -11.03 4.26
CA TRP A 187 -17.54 -11.61 3.54
C TRP A 187 -17.60 -13.13 3.57
N THR A 188 -17.83 -13.74 2.42
CA THR A 188 -17.96 -15.20 2.26
C THR A 188 -16.77 -15.77 1.50
N LEU A 189 -16.14 -16.83 2.04
CA LEU A 189 -15.08 -17.57 1.34
C LEU A 189 -15.68 -18.28 0.12
N VAL A 190 -15.23 -17.90 -1.08
CA VAL A 190 -15.75 -18.46 -2.34
C VAL A 190 -14.74 -19.31 -3.09
N ASN A 191 -13.46 -19.12 -2.85
CA ASN A 191 -12.42 -19.92 -3.49
C ASN A 191 -11.13 -19.95 -2.64
N SER A 192 -10.27 -20.93 -2.93
CA SER A 192 -8.96 -21.10 -2.28
C SER A 192 -7.95 -21.52 -3.33
N THR A 193 -6.87 -20.75 -3.43
CA THR A 193 -5.71 -21.03 -4.29
C THR A 193 -4.55 -21.56 -3.45
N THR A 194 -3.42 -21.84 -4.06
CA THR A 194 -2.22 -22.27 -3.31
C THR A 194 -1.78 -21.20 -2.30
N ALA A 195 -1.84 -19.90 -2.67
CA ALA A 195 -1.32 -18.78 -1.88
C ALA A 195 -2.40 -18.00 -1.13
N TYR A 196 -3.61 -17.91 -1.67
CA TYR A 196 -4.66 -17.01 -1.19
C TYR A 196 -5.98 -17.72 -0.92
N GLN A 197 -6.70 -17.24 0.09
CA GLN A 197 -8.13 -17.42 0.25
C GLN A 197 -8.83 -16.25 -0.44
N ILE A 198 -9.89 -16.52 -1.19
CA ILE A 198 -10.65 -15.51 -1.94
C ILE A 198 -12.02 -15.34 -1.27
N TYR A 199 -12.22 -14.17 -0.69
CA TYR A 199 -13.47 -13.77 -0.06
C TYR A 199 -14.27 -12.86 -0.99
N GLU A 200 -15.56 -13.14 -1.17
CA GLU A 200 -16.51 -12.28 -1.85
C GLU A 200 -17.18 -11.34 -0.84
N ASN A 201 -17.24 -10.06 -1.17
CA ASN A 201 -18.01 -9.05 -0.45
C ASN A 201 -19.45 -9.07 -0.95
N GLU A 202 -20.39 -9.49 -0.13
CA GLU A 202 -21.81 -9.51 -0.45
C GLU A 202 -22.40 -8.11 -0.61
N ASN A 203 -21.77 -7.12 0.05
CA ASN A 203 -22.17 -5.71 0.08
C ASN A 203 -21.36 -4.86 -0.90
N TRP A 204 -20.98 -5.38 -2.06
CA TRP A 204 -20.31 -4.60 -3.08
C TRP A 204 -21.32 -3.91 -4.00
N VAL A 205 -21.03 -2.68 -4.39
CA VAL A 205 -21.85 -1.92 -5.34
C VAL A 205 -21.16 -1.91 -6.70
N PRO A 206 -21.86 -2.27 -7.81
CA PRO A 206 -21.31 -2.17 -9.15
C PRO A 206 -20.87 -0.72 -9.47
N MET A 207 -19.83 -0.57 -10.27
CA MET A 207 -19.39 0.75 -10.71
C MET A 207 -20.49 1.42 -11.55
N GLY A 208 -20.84 2.67 -11.18
CA GLY A 208 -21.86 3.43 -11.90
C GLY A 208 -23.28 3.20 -11.35
N PHE A 209 -23.45 3.27 -10.04
CA PHE A 209 -24.77 3.34 -9.41
C PHE A 209 -25.38 4.75 -9.48
N ALA A 210 -26.69 4.85 -9.36
CA ALA A 210 -27.42 6.12 -9.38
C ALA A 210 -27.99 6.44 -7.98
N GLY A 211 -27.86 7.67 -7.56
CA GLY A 211 -28.43 8.19 -6.30
C GLY A 211 -29.56 9.17 -6.56
N GLN A 212 -30.43 9.36 -5.56
CA GLN A 212 -31.53 10.33 -5.57
C GLN A 212 -31.21 11.57 -4.73
N TYR A 213 -30.17 11.52 -3.91
CA TYR A 213 -29.84 12.54 -2.93
C TYR A 213 -28.48 13.16 -3.22
N TYR A 214 -28.35 14.42 -2.78
CA TYR A 214 -27.05 15.08 -2.63
C TYR A 214 -26.76 15.39 -1.18
N ILE A 215 -25.48 15.47 -0.82
CA ILE A 215 -24.98 15.90 0.48
C ILE A 215 -24.04 17.11 0.27
N THR A 216 -24.07 18.07 1.19
CA THR A 216 -23.16 19.22 1.17
C THR A 216 -21.86 18.88 1.90
N GLN A 217 -20.80 19.66 1.66
CA GLN A 217 -19.54 19.52 2.38
C GLN A 217 -19.75 19.74 3.90
N GLU A 218 -20.56 20.70 4.30
CA GLU A 218 -20.88 20.95 5.71
C GLU A 218 -21.52 19.74 6.40
N GLN A 219 -22.47 19.09 5.73
CA GLN A 219 -23.10 17.87 6.26
C GLN A 219 -22.12 16.70 6.33
N LEU A 220 -21.24 16.54 5.31
CA LEU A 220 -20.22 15.49 5.30
C LEU A 220 -19.20 15.70 6.41
N ASP A 221 -18.75 16.95 6.62
CA ASP A 221 -17.76 17.30 7.65
C ASP A 221 -18.31 17.14 9.08
N ALA A 222 -19.61 17.23 9.25
CA ALA A 222 -20.27 16.97 10.53
C ALA A 222 -20.29 15.49 10.92
N LEU A 223 -20.03 14.56 9.97
CA LEU A 223 -19.95 13.13 10.22
C LEU A 223 -18.56 12.72 10.69
N ASN A 224 -18.51 11.64 11.49
CA ASN A 224 -17.26 10.95 11.74
C ASN A 224 -16.63 10.45 10.42
N GLU A 225 -15.33 10.56 10.27
CA GLU A 225 -14.61 10.21 9.05
C GLU A 225 -14.92 8.79 8.55
N GLU A 226 -15.04 7.83 9.47
CA GLU A 226 -15.37 6.41 9.16
C GLU A 226 -16.78 6.23 8.56
N ASN A 227 -17.70 7.16 8.80
CA ASN A 227 -19.09 7.12 8.31
C ASN A 227 -19.26 7.81 6.95
N ARG A 228 -18.30 8.63 6.54
CA ARG A 228 -18.40 9.44 5.32
C ARG A 228 -18.48 8.57 4.05
N ALA A 229 -17.75 7.46 3.99
CA ALA A 229 -17.84 6.55 2.85
C ALA A 229 -19.25 5.96 2.69
N GLN A 230 -19.94 5.64 3.80
CA GLN A 230 -21.32 5.15 3.75
C GLN A 230 -22.30 6.27 3.40
N ALA A 231 -22.10 7.49 3.87
CA ALA A 231 -22.91 8.64 3.46
C ALA A 231 -22.82 8.90 1.95
N LEU A 232 -21.64 8.69 1.35
CA LEU A 232 -21.41 8.80 -0.09
C LEU A 232 -22.02 7.66 -0.92
N LEU A 233 -22.40 6.54 -0.32
CA LEU A 233 -23.27 5.55 -0.97
C LEU A 233 -24.71 6.03 -1.08
N ARG A 234 -25.18 6.85 -0.12
CA ARG A 234 -26.55 7.38 -0.05
C ARG A 234 -26.75 8.64 -0.86
N ALA A 235 -25.71 9.46 -1.01
CA ALA A 235 -25.80 10.78 -1.62
C ALA A 235 -24.53 11.18 -2.36
N VAL A 236 -24.69 11.99 -3.41
CA VAL A 236 -23.56 12.57 -4.15
C VAL A 236 -23.15 13.88 -3.47
N LEU A 237 -21.87 14.04 -3.19
CA LEU A 237 -21.33 15.31 -2.68
C LEU A 237 -21.38 16.37 -3.79
N LEU A 238 -22.05 17.48 -3.52
CA LEU A 238 -22.16 18.62 -4.42
C LEU A 238 -21.73 19.92 -3.71
N ASP A 239 -20.98 20.76 -4.42
CA ASP A 239 -20.71 22.13 -4.03
C ASP A 239 -21.89 23.09 -4.39
N GLU A 240 -21.80 24.35 -3.98
CA GLU A 240 -22.87 25.34 -4.23
C GLU A 240 -23.16 25.55 -5.72
N ASP A 241 -22.15 25.59 -6.56
CA ASP A 241 -22.32 25.78 -8.01
C ASP A 241 -22.96 24.54 -8.65
N GLN A 242 -22.61 23.36 -8.19
CA GLN A 242 -23.18 22.09 -8.63
C GLN A 242 -24.63 21.93 -8.15
N ILE A 243 -24.93 22.35 -6.92
CA ILE A 243 -26.31 22.39 -6.41
C ILE A 243 -27.17 23.35 -7.24
N ALA A 244 -26.64 24.52 -7.59
CA ALA A 244 -27.35 25.48 -8.46
C ALA A 244 -27.60 24.89 -9.86
N ALA A 245 -26.71 24.06 -10.38
CA ALA A 245 -26.79 23.46 -11.71
C ALA A 245 -27.66 22.19 -11.76
N TYR A 246 -27.62 21.36 -10.72
CA TYR A 246 -28.17 19.99 -10.70
C TYR A 246 -29.17 19.72 -9.57
N GLY A 247 -29.36 20.67 -8.64
CA GLY A 247 -30.24 20.48 -7.48
C GLY A 247 -31.71 20.18 -7.83
N ASP A 248 -32.15 20.56 -9.03
CA ASP A 248 -33.48 20.19 -9.54
C ASP A 248 -33.63 18.69 -9.89
N LEU A 249 -32.50 18.00 -10.07
CA LEU A 249 -32.47 16.57 -10.41
C LEU A 249 -32.33 15.67 -9.19
N LEU A 250 -31.85 16.20 -8.09
CA LEU A 250 -31.55 15.49 -6.85
C LEU A 250 -32.27 16.16 -5.69
N GLN A 251 -32.49 15.42 -4.61
CA GLN A 251 -33.04 15.96 -3.37
C GLN A 251 -31.93 16.10 -2.33
N PRO A 252 -31.99 17.10 -1.42
CA PRO A 252 -31.09 17.13 -0.27
C PRO A 252 -31.30 15.87 0.57
N ILE A 253 -30.22 15.25 1.04
CA ILE A 253 -30.34 14.07 1.88
C ILE A 253 -31.06 14.42 3.19
N PRO A 254 -32.09 13.67 3.60
CA PRO A 254 -32.76 13.88 4.88
C PRO A 254 -31.83 13.58 6.06
N ASP A 255 -31.94 14.35 7.15
CA ASP A 255 -31.08 14.22 8.33
C ASP A 255 -31.20 12.84 9.00
N ASP A 256 -32.37 12.21 8.95
CA ASP A 256 -32.59 10.86 9.49
C ASP A 256 -31.78 9.79 8.77
N ARG A 257 -31.43 10.01 7.50
CA ARG A 257 -30.52 9.14 6.73
C ARG A 257 -29.04 9.34 7.04
N LEU A 258 -28.68 10.30 7.87
CA LEU A 258 -27.32 10.58 8.34
C LEU A 258 -27.11 10.20 9.81
N THR A 259 -28.01 9.39 10.39
CA THR A 259 -27.96 9.02 11.82
C THR A 259 -27.57 7.56 12.06
N ASP A 260 -27.91 6.65 11.16
CA ASP A 260 -27.60 5.22 11.28
C ASP A 260 -26.53 4.80 10.27
N PHE A 261 -25.37 4.41 10.79
CA PHE A 261 -24.21 3.90 10.06
C PHE A 261 -23.83 2.51 10.55
N SER A 262 -24.80 1.75 11.05
CA SER A 262 -24.61 0.34 11.40
C SER A 262 -24.28 -0.53 10.19
N GLN A 263 -23.77 -1.70 10.45
CA GLN A 263 -23.46 -2.67 9.40
C GLN A 263 -24.73 -3.16 8.67
N ASP A 264 -25.85 -3.26 9.38
CA ASP A 264 -27.15 -3.61 8.77
C ASP A 264 -27.62 -2.51 7.81
N ALA A 265 -27.51 -1.24 8.23
CA ALA A 265 -27.83 -0.10 7.37
C ALA A 265 -26.89 -0.03 6.15
N TYR A 266 -25.62 -0.37 6.32
CA TYR A 266 -24.68 -0.46 5.20
C TYR A 266 -25.08 -1.55 4.18
N ALA A 267 -25.50 -2.72 4.66
CA ALA A 267 -25.97 -3.78 3.77
C ALA A 267 -27.23 -3.35 2.97
N GLU A 268 -28.13 -2.60 3.61
CA GLU A 268 -29.30 -2.00 2.93
C GLU A 268 -28.88 -0.93 1.90
N ASP A 269 -27.87 -0.09 2.20
CA ASP A 269 -27.37 0.94 1.28
C ASP A 269 -26.72 0.31 0.02
N CYS A 270 -26.21 -0.92 0.11
CA CYS A 270 -25.56 -1.63 -1.00
C CYS A 270 -26.54 -2.49 -1.84
N ALA A 271 -27.76 -2.75 -1.36
CA ALA A 271 -28.75 -3.60 -2.00
C ALA A 271 -29.51 -2.87 -3.12
#